data_a3348dfd5962725496889403a485bd71
#
_entry.id   a3348dfd5962725496889403a485bd71
#
_cell.length_a   1.000
_cell.length_b   1.000
_cell.length_c   1.000
_cell.angle_alpha   90.00
_cell.angle_beta   90.00
_cell.angle_gamma   90.00
#
_symmetry.space_group_name_H-M   'P 1'
#
loop_
_entity.id
_entity.type
_entity.pdbx_description
1 polymer ?
#
loop_
_entity_poly.entity_id
_entity_poly.type
_entity_poly.pdbx_seq_one_letter_code
_entity_poly.pdbx_strand_id
1 'polypeptide(L)'
;MHALKAKGFTLIELIIGIVMLAITLSIITALIAPQAQKSAEPITALRASELGQSLMNEIQSKSFDEHSDRSPPFRRCGEILVGAQACTAPAELGVDNSETRTSYNDVDDYIALSNQPITNSLGEVLAPYSDFNVVIAVEYDSDFNDSTNNDGTTFKRITIEVTSSQGEVYGFSAYKGNY
;
A
#
# COMPACT_ATOMS: atom_id res chain seq x y z
N MET A 1 0.95 -58.70 -54.67
CA MET A 1 1.40 -57.61 -53.80
C MET A 1 1.31 -56.33 -54.61
N HIS A 2 0.32 -55.49 -54.32
CA HIS A 2 0.22 -54.17 -54.93
C HIS A 2 1.08 -53.16 -54.07
N ALA A 3 2.18 -52.66 -54.65
CA ALA A 3 2.96 -51.61 -54.05
C ALA A 3 2.16 -50.30 -54.13
N LEU A 4 1.79 -49.79 -53.00
CA LEU A 4 1.18 -48.45 -52.86
C LEU A 4 2.22 -47.40 -53.30
N LYS A 5 1.97 -46.71 -54.41
CA LYS A 5 2.79 -45.56 -54.85
C LYS A 5 2.65 -44.47 -53.84
N ALA A 6 3.70 -44.21 -53.06
CA ALA A 6 3.78 -43.03 -52.18
C ALA A 6 3.82 -41.78 -53.07
N LYS A 7 2.85 -40.89 -52.91
CA LYS A 7 2.87 -39.53 -53.52
C LYS A 7 3.73 -38.64 -52.65
N GLY A 8 4.77 -38.05 -53.22
CA GLY A 8 5.59 -37.07 -52.54
C GLY A 8 4.86 -35.72 -52.43
N PHE A 9 5.26 -34.93 -51.42
CA PHE A 9 4.76 -33.56 -51.23
C PHE A 9 5.21 -32.64 -52.37
N THR A 10 4.33 -31.76 -52.81
CA THR A 10 4.69 -30.74 -53.80
C THR A 10 5.36 -29.55 -53.09
N LEU A 11 6.22 -28.82 -53.81
CA LEU A 11 6.92 -27.66 -53.29
C LEU A 11 5.92 -26.58 -52.78
N ILE A 12 4.79 -26.41 -53.46
CA ILE A 12 3.75 -25.43 -53.07
C ILE A 12 3.05 -25.84 -51.77
N GLU A 13 2.83 -27.12 -51.55
CA GLU A 13 2.20 -27.66 -50.34
C GLU A 13 3.10 -27.43 -49.12
N LEU A 14 4.42 -27.57 -49.29
CA LEU A 14 5.41 -27.27 -48.24
C LEU A 14 5.45 -25.79 -47.87
N ILE A 15 5.42 -24.91 -48.88
CA ILE A 15 5.40 -23.47 -48.65
C ILE A 15 4.12 -23.05 -47.90
N ILE A 16 2.96 -23.52 -48.33
CA ILE A 16 1.68 -23.24 -47.68
C ILE A 16 1.72 -23.74 -46.22
N GLY A 17 2.24 -24.94 -45.99
CA GLY A 17 2.36 -25.53 -44.66
C GLY A 17 3.21 -24.66 -43.70
N ILE A 18 4.37 -24.17 -44.17
CA ILE A 18 5.25 -23.32 -43.38
C ILE A 18 4.58 -21.96 -43.08
N VAL A 19 3.91 -21.36 -44.06
CA VAL A 19 3.22 -20.08 -43.91
C VAL A 19 2.10 -20.21 -42.88
N MET A 20 1.27 -21.25 -42.99
CA MET A 20 0.19 -21.49 -42.03
C MET A 20 0.72 -21.79 -40.63
N LEU A 21 1.83 -22.50 -40.48
CA LEU A 21 2.49 -22.71 -39.21
C LEU A 21 3.02 -21.42 -38.61
N ALA A 22 3.64 -20.55 -39.40
CA ALA A 22 4.13 -19.26 -38.93
C ALA A 22 3.01 -18.34 -38.45
N ILE A 23 1.87 -18.30 -39.17
CA ILE A 23 0.72 -17.51 -38.77
C ILE A 23 0.12 -18.04 -37.47
N THR A 24 -0.07 -19.35 -37.33
CA THR A 24 -0.61 -19.96 -36.11
C THR A 24 0.30 -19.72 -34.90
N LEU A 25 1.62 -19.85 -35.08
CA LEU A 25 2.58 -19.59 -34.01
C LEU A 25 2.54 -18.12 -33.57
N SER A 26 2.44 -17.19 -34.52
CA SER A 26 2.32 -15.75 -34.24
C SER A 26 1.07 -15.43 -33.41
N ILE A 27 -0.08 -16.01 -33.74
CA ILE A 27 -1.34 -15.82 -32.99
C ILE A 27 -1.22 -16.39 -31.58
N ILE A 28 -0.67 -17.58 -31.43
CA ILE A 28 -0.49 -18.23 -30.12
C ILE A 28 0.43 -17.38 -29.22
N THR A 29 1.54 -16.89 -29.77
CA THR A 29 2.49 -16.06 -29.02
C THR A 29 1.85 -14.75 -28.58
N ALA A 30 1.07 -14.12 -29.45
CA ALA A 30 0.35 -12.89 -29.13
C ALA A 30 -0.71 -13.05 -28.02
N LEU A 31 -1.30 -14.25 -27.89
CA LEU A 31 -2.29 -14.55 -26.85
C LEU A 31 -1.65 -14.91 -25.50
N ILE A 32 -0.47 -15.55 -25.51
CA ILE A 32 0.19 -16.02 -24.27
C ILE A 32 0.99 -14.89 -23.60
N ALA A 33 1.61 -14.00 -24.37
CA ALA A 33 2.46 -12.94 -23.84
C ALA A 33 1.76 -12.05 -22.79
N PRO A 34 0.52 -11.55 -22.97
CA PRO A 34 -0.16 -10.73 -21.99
C PRO A 34 -0.59 -11.51 -20.72
N GLN A 35 -0.73 -12.82 -20.79
CA GLN A 35 -1.15 -13.63 -19.64
C GLN A 35 -0.03 -13.76 -18.59
N ALA A 36 1.22 -13.76 -19.00
CA ALA A 36 2.36 -13.86 -18.11
C ALA A 36 2.48 -12.59 -17.21
N GLN A 37 2.16 -11.41 -17.74
CA GLN A 37 2.13 -10.17 -16.97
C GLN A 37 0.98 -10.15 -15.96
N LYS A 38 -0.22 -10.59 -16.36
CA LYS A 38 -1.40 -10.65 -15.47
C LYS A 38 -1.27 -11.66 -14.34
N SER A 39 -0.38 -12.63 -14.43
CA SER A 39 -0.17 -13.62 -13.37
C SER A 39 0.62 -13.07 -12.18
N ALA A 40 1.36 -11.98 -12.33
CA ALA A 40 2.11 -11.34 -11.26
C ALA A 40 1.26 -10.33 -10.45
N GLU A 41 0.24 -9.72 -11.08
CA GLU A 41 -0.63 -8.72 -10.46
C GLU A 41 -1.27 -9.19 -9.13
N PRO A 42 -1.84 -10.41 -9.03
CA PRO A 42 -2.48 -10.85 -7.78
C PRO A 42 -1.52 -10.95 -6.60
N ILE A 43 -0.27 -11.34 -6.85
CA ILE A 43 0.75 -11.47 -5.80
C ILE A 43 1.17 -10.10 -5.30
N THR A 44 1.33 -9.14 -6.21
CA THR A 44 1.68 -7.76 -5.87
C THR A 44 0.55 -7.09 -5.09
N ALA A 45 -0.70 -7.25 -5.54
CA ALA A 45 -1.89 -6.77 -4.84
C ALA A 45 -2.03 -7.35 -3.43
N LEU A 46 -1.76 -8.65 -3.26
CA LEU A 46 -1.79 -9.30 -1.95
C LEU A 46 -0.73 -8.70 -1.02
N ARG A 47 0.51 -8.57 -1.49
CA ARG A 47 1.60 -7.97 -0.69
C ARG A 47 1.31 -6.51 -0.32
N ALA A 48 0.80 -5.71 -1.26
CA ALA A 48 0.40 -4.33 -0.97
C ALA A 48 -0.70 -4.28 0.10
N SER A 49 -1.67 -5.20 0.01
CA SER A 49 -2.76 -5.30 0.98
C SER A 49 -2.28 -5.74 2.37
N GLU A 50 -1.38 -6.70 2.44
CA GLU A 50 -0.76 -7.15 3.70
C GLU A 50 0.03 -6.01 4.36
N LEU A 51 0.83 -5.29 3.58
CA LEU A 51 1.61 -4.16 4.06
C LEU A 51 0.71 -3.03 4.57
N GLY A 52 -0.26 -2.60 3.75
CA GLY A 52 -1.18 -1.52 4.12
C GLY A 52 -2.01 -1.86 5.35
N GLN A 53 -2.52 -3.09 5.44
CA GLN A 53 -3.29 -3.55 6.60
C GLN A 53 -2.42 -3.65 7.86
N SER A 54 -1.17 -4.14 7.73
CA SER A 54 -0.23 -4.22 8.83
C SER A 54 0.11 -2.84 9.40
N LEU A 55 0.43 -1.90 8.53
CA LEU A 55 0.69 -0.50 8.92
C LEU A 55 -0.55 0.14 9.56
N MET A 56 -1.72 -0.04 8.96
CA MET A 56 -2.97 0.51 9.50
C MET A 56 -3.26 -0.02 10.90
N ASN A 57 -3.10 -1.32 11.13
CA ASN A 57 -3.30 -1.94 12.43
C ASN A 57 -2.29 -1.42 13.46
N GLU A 58 -1.04 -1.24 13.06
CA GLU A 58 -0.01 -0.69 13.91
C GLU A 58 -0.32 0.76 14.30
N ILE A 59 -0.66 1.62 13.34
CA ILE A 59 -0.99 3.03 13.58
C ILE A 59 -2.24 3.14 14.47
N GLN A 60 -3.28 2.38 14.18
CA GLN A 60 -4.50 2.38 15.01
C GLN A 60 -4.26 1.91 16.44
N SER A 61 -3.21 1.13 16.68
CA SER A 61 -2.84 0.70 18.03
C SER A 61 -2.24 1.79 18.88
N LYS A 62 -1.79 2.91 18.28
CA LYS A 62 -1.11 4.02 18.94
C LYS A 62 -2.08 5.00 19.61
N SER A 63 -1.55 5.96 20.38
CA SER A 63 -2.34 7.05 20.95
C SER A 63 -2.93 7.91 19.85
N PHE A 64 -3.94 8.70 20.20
CA PHE A 64 -4.53 9.66 19.27
C PHE A 64 -3.58 10.83 18.97
N ASP A 65 -2.82 11.23 19.96
CA ASP A 65 -1.99 12.43 19.97
C ASP A 65 -0.92 12.28 21.06
N GLU A 66 0.23 12.92 20.92
CA GLU A 66 1.30 12.95 21.92
C GLU A 66 0.78 13.36 23.32
N HIS A 67 -0.17 14.27 23.37
CA HIS A 67 -0.77 14.74 24.59
C HIS A 67 -1.97 13.89 25.09
N SER A 68 -2.15 12.69 24.55
CA SER A 68 -3.22 11.76 24.93
C SER A 68 -2.64 10.54 25.67
N ASP A 69 -2.86 10.49 26.99
CA ASP A 69 -2.39 9.41 27.84
C ASP A 69 -3.19 8.13 27.65
N ARG A 70 -2.51 7.01 27.37
CA ARG A 70 -3.09 5.65 27.41
C ARG A 70 -2.97 4.96 28.76
N SER A 71 -2.30 5.61 29.71
CA SER A 71 -2.10 5.16 31.08
C SER A 71 -2.91 6.04 32.05
N PRO A 72 -3.31 5.52 33.23
CA PRO A 72 -3.93 6.36 34.25
C PRO A 72 -3.12 7.62 34.50
N PRO A 73 -3.75 8.79 34.52
CA PRO A 73 -5.19 9.05 34.63
C PRO A 73 -6.01 9.08 33.32
N PHE A 74 -5.52 8.53 32.18
CA PHE A 74 -6.24 8.46 30.89
C PHE A 74 -6.76 9.83 30.41
N ARG A 75 -5.89 10.81 30.35
CA ARG A 75 -6.24 12.14 29.85
C ARG A 75 -6.21 12.14 28.33
N ARG A 76 -7.22 12.76 27.73
CA ARG A 76 -7.25 13.06 26.32
C ARG A 76 -6.75 14.47 26.08
N CYS A 77 -6.07 14.69 24.98
CA CYS A 77 -5.73 16.06 24.59
C CYS A 77 -7.02 16.86 24.37
N GLY A 78 -6.99 18.15 24.69
CA GLY A 78 -8.12 19.06 24.54
C GLY A 78 -9.24 18.88 25.57
N GLU A 79 -9.12 18.00 26.56
CA GLU A 79 -10.10 17.89 27.65
C GLU A 79 -10.07 19.06 28.61
N ILE A 80 -11.24 19.39 29.17
CA ILE A 80 -11.37 20.42 30.21
C ILE A 80 -11.07 19.77 31.58
N LEU A 81 -9.87 19.24 31.74
CA LEU A 81 -9.42 18.61 32.98
C LEU A 81 -8.08 19.23 33.44
N VAL A 82 -7.86 19.25 34.76
CA VAL A 82 -6.60 19.74 35.31
C VAL A 82 -5.44 18.85 34.80
N GLY A 83 -4.50 19.49 34.09
CA GLY A 83 -3.33 18.83 33.55
C GLY A 83 -3.52 18.18 32.15
N ALA A 84 -4.69 18.32 31.54
CA ALA A 84 -4.85 18.01 30.13
C ALA A 84 -4.18 19.12 29.28
N GLN A 85 -3.52 18.72 28.20
CA GLN A 85 -2.88 19.62 27.24
C GLN A 85 -3.75 19.78 26.00
N ALA A 86 -3.53 20.84 25.23
CA ALA A 86 -4.14 20.97 23.91
C ALA A 86 -3.64 19.85 23.00
N CYS A 87 -4.46 19.43 22.04
CA CYS A 87 -3.97 18.52 20.99
C CYS A 87 -2.95 19.23 20.11
N THR A 88 -2.07 18.45 19.50
CA THR A 88 -1.08 18.92 18.52
C THR A 88 -1.76 19.72 17.43
N ALA A 89 -1.22 20.88 17.09
CA ALA A 89 -1.81 21.72 16.05
C ALA A 89 -1.68 21.05 14.67
N PRO A 90 -2.63 21.28 13.75
CA PRO A 90 -2.60 20.62 12.41
C PRO A 90 -1.31 20.84 11.63
N ALA A 91 -0.64 21.96 11.82
CA ALA A 91 0.63 22.29 11.15
C ALA A 91 1.86 21.63 11.83
N GLU A 92 1.66 21.05 13.00
CA GLU A 92 2.71 20.45 13.83
C GLU A 92 2.59 18.93 13.90
N LEU A 93 1.61 18.33 13.18
CA LEU A 93 1.45 16.88 13.09
C LEU A 93 2.71 16.24 12.51
N GLY A 94 3.19 15.18 13.14
CA GLY A 94 4.39 14.44 12.77
C GLY A 94 5.20 14.03 13.96
N VAL A 95 6.44 13.62 13.73
CA VAL A 95 7.35 13.10 14.75
C VAL A 95 7.72 14.16 15.78
N ASP A 96 7.47 13.87 17.04
CA ASP A 96 7.80 14.71 18.18
C ASP A 96 9.22 14.46 18.69
N ASN A 97 9.85 15.50 19.25
CA ASN A 97 11.10 15.41 20.04
C ASN A 97 12.22 14.54 19.44
N SER A 98 12.34 14.43 18.10
CA SER A 98 13.32 13.60 17.41
C SER A 98 13.14 12.10 17.69
N GLU A 99 11.92 11.63 17.83
CA GLU A 99 11.60 10.23 17.95
C GLU A 99 12.07 9.42 16.72
N THR A 100 12.28 8.15 16.94
CA THR A 100 12.65 7.20 15.90
C THR A 100 11.57 6.14 15.75
N ARG A 101 11.60 5.38 14.67
CA ARG A 101 10.62 4.33 14.36
C ARG A 101 10.26 3.44 15.56
N THR A 102 11.23 3.17 16.44
CA THR A 102 11.04 2.30 17.62
C THR A 102 10.33 2.98 18.78
N SER A 103 10.27 4.31 18.76
CA SER A 103 9.67 5.12 19.83
C SER A 103 8.34 5.76 19.45
N TYR A 104 7.89 5.62 18.20
CA TYR A 104 6.61 6.14 17.75
C TYR A 104 5.46 5.75 18.68
N ASN A 105 4.80 6.73 19.26
CA ASN A 105 3.83 6.53 20.32
C ASN A 105 2.41 6.98 19.95
N ASP A 106 2.26 7.88 18.98
CA ASP A 106 0.97 8.34 18.49
C ASP A 106 0.77 8.11 16.97
N VAL A 107 -0.39 8.51 16.44
CA VAL A 107 -0.76 8.18 15.05
C VAL A 107 -0.05 9.04 14.02
N ASP A 108 0.28 10.28 14.33
CA ASP A 108 0.88 11.22 13.37
C ASP A 108 2.39 11.07 13.22
N ASP A 109 3.09 10.43 14.15
CA ASP A 109 4.50 10.01 13.98
C ASP A 109 4.74 9.26 12.68
N TYR A 110 3.76 8.50 12.25
CA TYR A 110 3.85 7.64 11.06
C TYR A 110 3.91 8.39 9.75
N ILE A 111 3.60 9.69 9.73
CA ILE A 111 3.78 10.56 8.55
C ILE A 111 5.24 10.51 8.08
N ALA A 112 6.19 10.41 9.02
CA ALA A 112 7.62 10.35 8.73
C ALA A 112 8.07 9.10 7.95
N LEU A 113 7.26 8.04 7.88
CA LEU A 113 7.54 6.87 7.07
C LEU A 113 7.27 7.08 5.58
N SER A 114 6.63 8.17 5.20
CA SER A 114 6.31 8.47 3.81
C SER A 114 7.57 8.58 2.96
N ASN A 115 7.58 7.82 1.85
CA ASN A 115 8.69 7.75 0.92
C ASN A 115 10.03 7.27 1.53
N GLN A 116 9.98 6.57 2.65
CA GLN A 116 11.15 5.96 3.29
C GLN A 116 11.22 4.45 3.00
N PRO A 117 12.39 3.82 3.16
CA PRO A 117 12.48 2.35 3.13
C PRO A 117 11.50 1.73 4.14
N ILE A 118 10.74 0.74 3.68
CA ILE A 118 9.73 0.10 4.54
C ILE A 118 10.40 -0.70 5.64
N THR A 119 10.07 -0.39 6.88
CA THR A 119 10.65 -0.99 8.08
C THR A 119 9.58 -1.62 8.96
N ASN A 120 9.99 -2.62 9.75
CA ASN A 120 9.16 -3.14 10.83
C ASN A 120 9.17 -2.17 12.05
N SER A 121 8.42 -2.50 13.09
CA SER A 121 8.35 -1.70 14.33
C SER A 121 9.68 -1.58 15.08
N LEU A 122 10.68 -2.41 14.76
CA LEU A 122 12.03 -2.35 15.31
C LEU A 122 12.98 -1.48 14.46
N GLY A 123 12.49 -0.89 13.37
CA GLY A 123 13.29 -0.09 12.44
C GLY A 123 14.14 -0.91 11.46
N GLU A 124 13.93 -2.23 11.37
CA GLU A 124 14.65 -3.09 10.42
C GLU A 124 13.97 -3.05 9.05
N VAL A 125 14.76 -2.90 7.98
CA VAL A 125 14.26 -2.83 6.60
C VAL A 125 13.67 -4.18 6.18
N LEU A 126 12.46 -4.14 5.63
CA LEU A 126 11.74 -5.29 5.12
C LEU A 126 12.06 -5.51 3.63
N ALA A 127 13.09 -6.31 3.35
CA ALA A 127 13.55 -6.62 1.99
C ALA A 127 12.44 -7.08 1.00
N PRO A 128 11.41 -7.87 1.40
CA PRO A 128 10.32 -8.25 0.50
C PRO A 128 9.47 -7.09 -0.03
N TYR A 129 9.58 -5.92 0.58
CA TYR A 129 8.83 -4.70 0.22
C TYR A 129 9.71 -3.60 -0.38
N SER A 130 10.97 -3.90 -0.75
CA SER A 130 11.92 -2.92 -1.31
C SER A 130 11.41 -2.21 -2.58
N ASP A 131 10.52 -2.87 -3.32
CA ASP A 131 9.96 -2.38 -4.58
C ASP A 131 8.62 -1.64 -4.39
N PHE A 132 8.20 -1.46 -3.15
CA PHE A 132 7.00 -0.70 -2.81
C PHE A 132 7.37 0.67 -2.24
N ASN A 133 6.50 1.65 -2.49
CA ASN A 133 6.55 2.94 -1.83
C ASN A 133 5.29 3.13 -0.98
N VAL A 134 5.45 3.76 0.17
CA VAL A 134 4.34 4.06 1.08
C VAL A 134 4.27 5.57 1.30
N VAL A 135 3.07 6.11 1.24
CA VAL A 135 2.76 7.48 1.66
C VAL A 135 1.69 7.40 2.74
N ILE A 136 1.93 8.05 3.85
CA ILE A 136 1.01 8.10 5.00
C ILE A 136 0.64 9.56 5.25
N ALA A 137 -0.65 9.83 5.34
CA ALA A 137 -1.19 11.11 5.73
C ALA A 137 -2.07 10.93 6.98
N VAL A 138 -1.94 11.83 7.92
CA VAL A 138 -2.79 11.94 9.11
C VAL A 138 -3.29 13.36 9.21
N GLU A 139 -4.59 13.54 9.27
CA GLU A 139 -5.23 14.85 9.25
C GLU A 139 -6.43 14.85 10.21
N TYR A 140 -6.71 15.99 10.82
CA TYR A 140 -7.96 16.16 11.55
C TYR A 140 -9.14 16.20 10.57
N ASP A 141 -10.16 15.39 10.83
CA ASP A 141 -11.36 15.28 10.00
C ASP A 141 -12.54 14.91 10.91
N SER A 142 -13.10 15.92 11.58
CA SER A 142 -14.16 15.70 12.56
C SER A 142 -15.56 15.63 11.94
N ASP A 143 -15.73 16.06 10.71
CA ASP A 143 -16.99 16.07 9.97
C ASP A 143 -17.12 14.96 8.91
N PHE A 144 -16.06 14.16 8.72
CA PHE A 144 -16.02 13.03 7.80
C PHE A 144 -16.27 13.41 6.33
N ASN A 145 -15.89 14.62 5.91
CA ASN A 145 -16.22 15.13 4.59
C ASN A 145 -15.05 15.20 3.61
N ASP A 146 -13.91 14.61 3.96
CA ASP A 146 -12.70 14.61 3.14
C ASP A 146 -12.08 16.00 2.91
N SER A 147 -12.60 17.03 3.54
CA SER A 147 -12.02 18.36 3.49
C SER A 147 -10.97 18.51 4.59
N THR A 148 -9.88 19.18 4.27
CA THR A 148 -8.78 19.48 5.21
C THR A 148 -9.10 20.65 6.14
N ASN A 149 -10.34 20.79 6.56
CA ASN A 149 -10.82 21.97 7.30
C ASN A 149 -10.33 22.04 8.73
N ASN A 150 -9.60 21.07 9.24
CA ASN A 150 -8.93 21.10 10.56
C ASN A 150 -9.82 21.61 11.71
N ASP A 151 -11.12 21.44 11.62
CA ASP A 151 -12.11 22.07 12.48
C ASP A 151 -12.48 21.23 13.70
N GLY A 152 -11.58 20.41 14.17
CA GLY A 152 -11.84 19.66 15.39
C GLY A 152 -10.76 18.66 15.73
N THR A 153 -10.66 18.39 17.01
CA THR A 153 -9.68 17.45 17.59
C THR A 153 -10.35 16.14 18.02
N THR A 154 -11.51 15.81 17.46
CA THR A 154 -12.28 14.63 17.85
C THR A 154 -11.87 13.38 17.08
N PHE A 155 -11.56 13.54 15.79
CA PHE A 155 -11.12 12.44 14.93
C PHE A 155 -9.93 12.85 14.08
N LYS A 156 -8.99 11.93 13.90
CA LYS A 156 -7.93 11.99 12.88
C LYS A 156 -8.24 10.96 11.82
N ARG A 157 -8.19 11.35 10.56
CA ARG A 157 -8.21 10.45 9.40
C ARG A 157 -6.79 10.00 9.09
N ILE A 158 -6.60 8.71 8.98
CA ILE A 158 -5.33 8.08 8.60
C ILE A 158 -5.51 7.54 7.18
N THR A 159 -4.68 7.96 6.26
CA THR A 159 -4.65 7.47 4.89
C THR A 159 -3.30 6.86 4.59
N ILE A 160 -3.28 5.67 4.02
CA ILE A 160 -2.07 4.96 3.60
C ILE A 160 -2.22 4.65 2.11
N GLU A 161 -1.27 5.08 1.31
CA GLU A 161 -1.16 4.72 -0.09
C GLU A 161 0.08 3.84 -0.27
N VAL A 162 -0.12 2.64 -0.79
CA VAL A 162 0.95 1.70 -1.13
C VAL A 162 1.08 1.64 -2.63
N THR A 163 2.18 2.09 -3.18
CA THR A 163 2.47 2.07 -4.62
C THR A 163 3.41 0.92 -4.92
N SER A 164 3.03 0.08 -5.87
CA SER A 164 3.86 -1.04 -6.35
C SER A 164 4.94 -0.57 -7.34
N SER A 165 5.93 -1.43 -7.62
CA SER A 165 6.94 -1.19 -8.67
C SER A 165 6.36 -1.02 -10.07
N GLN A 166 5.12 -1.45 -10.29
CA GLN A 166 4.40 -1.30 -11.55
C GLN A 166 3.57 -0.01 -11.62
N GLY A 167 3.59 0.80 -10.54
CA GLY A 167 2.87 2.05 -10.45
C GLY A 167 1.40 1.91 -10.03
N GLU A 168 0.96 0.72 -9.63
CA GLU A 168 -0.39 0.53 -9.08
C GLU A 168 -0.46 1.05 -7.65
N VAL A 169 -1.52 1.76 -7.32
CA VAL A 169 -1.75 2.38 -6.01
C VAL A 169 -2.88 1.67 -5.28
N TYR A 170 -2.61 1.28 -4.06
CA TYR A 170 -3.56 0.64 -3.14
C TYR A 170 -3.79 1.57 -1.96
N GLY A 171 -5.02 2.08 -1.81
CA GLY A 171 -5.39 3.03 -0.77
C GLY A 171 -6.10 2.37 0.40
N PHE A 172 -5.73 2.77 1.62
CA PHE A 172 -6.37 2.37 2.88
C PHE A 172 -6.69 3.62 3.68
N SER A 173 -7.86 3.67 4.27
CA SER A 173 -8.26 4.79 5.10
C SER A 173 -8.97 4.30 6.36
N ALA A 174 -8.73 4.98 7.46
CA ALA A 174 -9.38 4.71 8.73
C ALA A 174 -9.45 5.98 9.60
N TYR A 175 -10.32 5.96 10.59
CA TYR A 175 -10.44 7.05 11.56
C TYR A 175 -9.97 6.61 12.94
N LYS A 176 -9.27 7.49 13.61
CA LYS A 176 -8.88 7.39 15.01
C LYS A 176 -9.64 8.41 15.82
N GLY A 177 -10.37 7.98 16.83
CA GLY A 177 -11.10 8.86 17.72
C GLY A 177 -10.29 9.23 18.96
N ASN A 178 -10.51 10.43 19.46
CA ASN A 178 -9.93 10.94 20.72
C ASN A 178 -10.85 10.56 21.90
N TYR A 179 -10.86 9.27 22.30
CA TYR A 179 -11.68 8.75 23.40
C TYR A 179 -11.03 7.56 24.13
#